data_52fe990985d4bf7bb6fbdd6e72d5bab2
#
_entry.id   52fe990985d4bf7bb6fbdd6e72d5bab2
#
_cell.length_a   1.000
_cell.length_b   1.000
_cell.length_c   1.000
_cell.angle_alpha   90.00
_cell.angle_beta   90.00
_cell.angle_gamma   90.00
#
_symmetry.space_group_name_H-M   'P 1'
#
loop_
_entity.id
_entity.type
_entity.pdbx_description
1 polymer ?
#
loop_
_entity_poly.entity_id
_entity_poly.type
_entity_poly.pdbx_seq_one_letter_code
_entity_poly.pdbx_strand_id
1 'polypeptide(L)'
;MKKRVLFLCTANSCRSQMAEGIVNHFMGDRLEAFSAGTQASFVNPTAIEVMKEIGVDISCHRSKNLSEFDGQTFDDVITLCGDANETCPLYIGGTKKTHIGFDDPAKVIGSREDILREFRRVRDEIREKLTIFLAGATAKK
;
A
#
# COMPACT_ATOMS: atom_id res chain seq x y z
N MET A 1 3.23 9.55 -20.10
CA MET A 1 2.96 8.21 -19.57
C MET A 1 3.12 8.18 -18.07
N LYS A 2 2.24 7.48 -17.41
CA LYS A 2 2.33 7.32 -15.96
C LYS A 2 3.36 6.27 -15.61
N LYS A 3 4.12 6.53 -14.55
CA LYS A 3 4.98 5.49 -13.96
C LYS A 3 4.12 4.50 -13.21
N ARG A 4 4.54 3.25 -13.22
CA ARG A 4 3.82 2.16 -12.55
C ARG A 4 4.52 1.81 -11.24
N VAL A 5 3.75 1.78 -10.16
CA VAL A 5 4.27 1.50 -8.83
C VAL A 5 3.53 0.31 -8.25
N LEU A 6 4.27 -0.68 -7.74
CA LEU A 6 3.69 -1.86 -7.11
C LEU A 6 3.99 -1.83 -5.61
N PHE A 7 2.94 -1.88 -4.80
CA PHE A 7 3.07 -1.93 -3.34
C PHE A 7 2.86 -3.36 -2.86
N LEU A 8 3.77 -3.83 -2.02
CA LEU A 8 3.73 -5.21 -1.53
C LEU A 8 3.65 -5.27 -0.01
N CYS A 9 2.75 -6.11 0.49
CA CYS A 9 2.73 -6.50 1.90
C CYS A 9 2.29 -7.96 1.95
N THR A 10 2.10 -8.52 3.16
CA THR A 10 1.85 -9.96 3.26
C THR A 10 0.47 -10.35 2.75
N ALA A 11 -0.59 -9.77 3.32
CA ALA A 11 -1.96 -10.20 3.03
C ALA A 11 -2.66 -9.36 1.96
N ASN A 12 -2.06 -8.26 1.52
CA ASN A 12 -2.70 -7.29 0.62
C ASN A 12 -4.08 -6.90 1.17
N SER A 13 -4.12 -6.58 2.44
CA SER A 13 -5.37 -6.32 3.16
C SER A 13 -5.47 -4.87 3.66
N CYS A 14 -4.42 -4.35 4.26
CA CYS A 14 -4.44 -3.00 4.86
C CYS A 14 -3.44 -2.07 4.22
N ARG A 15 -2.15 -2.24 4.55
CA ARG A 15 -1.11 -1.27 4.19
C ARG A 15 -0.98 -1.04 2.70
N SER A 16 -0.86 -2.11 1.93
CA SER A 16 -0.68 -1.96 0.49
C SER A 16 -1.96 -1.50 -0.20
N GLN A 17 -3.13 -1.87 0.32
CA GLN A 17 -4.39 -1.39 -0.23
C GLN A 17 -4.55 0.11 0.02
N MET A 18 -4.20 0.56 1.22
CA MET A 18 -4.26 1.99 1.52
C MET A 18 -3.25 2.77 0.67
N ALA A 19 -2.05 2.22 0.50
CA ALA A 19 -1.03 2.87 -0.34
C ALA A 19 -1.50 2.99 -1.79
N GLU A 20 -2.06 1.92 -2.34
CA GLU A 20 -2.58 1.95 -3.70
C GLU A 20 -3.68 3.01 -3.84
N GLY A 21 -4.61 3.06 -2.91
CA GLY A 21 -5.70 4.03 -2.96
C GLY A 21 -5.22 5.47 -2.86
N ILE A 22 -4.28 5.72 -1.95
CA ILE A 22 -3.74 7.06 -1.74
C ILE A 22 -3.02 7.56 -3.00
N VAL A 23 -2.15 6.73 -3.56
CA VAL A 23 -1.38 7.14 -4.73
C VAL A 23 -2.27 7.37 -5.94
N ASN A 24 -3.21 6.45 -6.20
CA ASN A 24 -4.11 6.63 -7.34
C ASN A 24 -5.03 7.84 -7.17
N HIS A 25 -5.42 8.17 -5.94
CA HIS A 25 -6.32 9.29 -5.69
C HIS A 25 -5.59 10.63 -5.73
N PHE A 26 -4.47 10.75 -5.01
CA PHE A 26 -3.78 12.04 -4.87
C PHE A 26 -2.69 12.27 -5.90
N MET A 27 -2.17 11.21 -6.51
CA MET A 27 -1.08 11.32 -7.49
C MET A 27 -1.39 10.60 -8.79
N GLY A 28 -2.69 10.34 -9.05
CA GLY A 28 -3.11 9.56 -10.20
C GLY A 28 -2.87 10.22 -11.55
N ASP A 29 -2.58 11.50 -11.56
CA ASP A 29 -2.25 12.20 -12.79
C ASP A 29 -0.84 11.85 -13.29
N ARG A 30 0.03 11.34 -12.40
CA ARG A 30 1.42 11.04 -12.72
C ARG A 30 1.79 9.59 -12.50
N LEU A 31 1.07 8.88 -11.63
CA LEU A 31 1.40 7.53 -11.21
C LEU A 31 0.21 6.60 -11.33
N GLU A 32 0.49 5.34 -11.62
CA GLU A 32 -0.52 4.29 -11.60
C GLU A 32 -0.06 3.25 -10.59
N ALA A 33 -0.83 3.06 -9.52
CA ALA A 33 -0.43 2.21 -8.40
C ALA A 33 -1.19 0.89 -8.41
N PHE A 34 -0.48 -0.16 -8.01
CA PHE A 34 -1.00 -1.51 -7.87
C PHE A 34 -0.55 -2.06 -6.52
N SER A 35 -1.20 -3.10 -6.06
CA SER A 35 -0.80 -3.74 -4.80
C SER A 35 -1.01 -5.25 -4.87
N ALA A 36 -0.23 -5.98 -4.08
CA ALA A 36 -0.33 -7.44 -4.00
C ALA A 36 0.32 -7.94 -2.72
N GLY A 37 0.13 -9.23 -2.43
CA GLY A 37 0.74 -9.86 -1.28
C GLY A 37 1.12 -11.29 -1.56
N THR A 38 1.84 -11.92 -0.63
CA THR A 38 2.22 -13.32 -0.75
C THR A 38 1.07 -14.25 -0.39
N GLN A 39 0.16 -13.79 0.47
CA GLN A 39 -1.00 -14.57 0.91
C GLN A 39 -2.23 -13.67 0.88
N ALA A 40 -2.80 -13.47 -0.31
CA ALA A 40 -3.97 -12.63 -0.46
C ALA A 40 -5.12 -13.14 0.40
N SER A 41 -5.86 -12.23 1.01
CA SER A 41 -7.01 -12.56 1.84
C SER A 41 -8.23 -11.75 1.40
N PHE A 42 -8.45 -10.60 2.02
CA PHE A 42 -9.54 -9.71 1.67
C PHE A 42 -9.15 -8.29 2.07
N VAL A 43 -9.79 -7.31 1.45
CA VAL A 43 -9.55 -5.91 1.81
C VAL A 43 -10.20 -5.65 3.17
N ASN A 44 -9.41 -5.18 4.13
CA ASN A 44 -9.87 -5.01 5.51
C ASN A 44 -10.95 -3.94 5.58
N PRO A 45 -12.12 -4.26 6.19
CA PRO A 45 -13.22 -3.28 6.28
C PRO A 45 -12.85 -2.01 7.03
N THR A 46 -11.99 -2.10 8.04
CA THR A 46 -11.56 -0.91 8.78
C THR A 46 -10.67 -0.03 7.89
N ALA A 47 -9.85 -0.63 7.05
CA ALA A 47 -9.07 0.13 6.08
C ALA A 47 -10.01 0.89 5.13
N ILE A 48 -11.05 0.21 4.64
CA ILE A 48 -12.05 0.87 3.77
C ILE A 48 -12.66 2.07 4.49
N GLU A 49 -13.02 1.90 5.74
CA GLU A 49 -13.67 2.94 6.53
C GLU A 49 -12.78 4.17 6.72
N VAL A 50 -11.52 3.96 7.14
CA VAL A 50 -10.64 5.10 7.40
C VAL A 50 -10.17 5.78 6.12
N MET A 51 -10.11 5.05 5.01
CA MET A 51 -9.80 5.65 3.72
C MET A 51 -10.93 6.56 3.24
N LYS A 52 -12.15 6.14 3.49
CA LYS A 52 -13.32 6.95 3.13
C LYS A 52 -13.30 8.30 3.85
N GLU A 53 -12.75 8.35 5.05
CA GLU A 53 -12.64 9.58 5.82
C GLU A 53 -11.83 10.66 5.09
N ILE A 54 -10.90 10.26 4.26
CA ILE A 54 -10.07 11.20 3.49
C ILE A 54 -10.49 11.26 2.01
N GLY A 55 -11.68 10.77 1.71
CA GLY A 55 -12.25 10.86 0.37
C GLY A 55 -11.76 9.79 -0.60
N VAL A 56 -11.14 8.73 -0.11
CA VAL A 56 -10.60 7.67 -0.95
C VAL A 56 -11.44 6.41 -0.77
N ASP A 57 -12.06 5.95 -1.85
CA ASP A 57 -12.90 4.75 -1.82
C ASP A 57 -12.12 3.55 -2.33
N ILE A 58 -11.81 2.62 -1.42
CA ILE A 58 -11.16 1.37 -1.80
C ILE A 58 -12.09 0.16 -1.65
N SER A 59 -13.40 0.41 -1.53
CA SER A 59 -14.37 -0.67 -1.35
C SER A 59 -14.45 -1.58 -2.58
N CYS A 60 -14.07 -1.09 -3.75
CA CYS A 60 -14.04 -1.90 -4.97
C CYS A 60 -12.70 -2.60 -5.19
N HIS A 61 -11.73 -2.37 -4.33
CA HIS A 61 -10.44 -3.04 -4.44
C HIS A 61 -10.56 -4.52 -4.11
N ARG A 62 -9.59 -5.29 -4.61
CA ARG A 62 -9.55 -6.73 -4.42
C ARG A 62 -8.17 -7.10 -3.86
N SER A 63 -8.14 -7.99 -2.88
CA SER A 63 -6.89 -8.54 -2.38
C SER A 63 -6.32 -9.50 -3.43
N LYS A 64 -5.04 -9.35 -3.77
CA LYS A 64 -4.43 -10.06 -4.89
C LYS A 64 -3.13 -10.73 -4.47
N ASN A 65 -2.89 -11.91 -5.01
CA ASN A 65 -1.59 -12.56 -4.87
C ASN A 65 -0.59 -11.94 -5.83
N LEU A 66 0.65 -11.91 -5.41
CA LEU A 66 1.74 -11.37 -6.22
C LEU A 66 1.84 -12.08 -7.59
N SER A 67 1.49 -13.35 -7.64
CA SER A 67 1.54 -14.14 -8.89
C SER A 67 0.66 -13.56 -9.99
N GLU A 68 -0.35 -12.76 -9.65
CA GLU A 68 -1.18 -12.12 -10.67
C GLU A 68 -0.41 -11.12 -11.53
N PHE A 69 0.74 -10.68 -11.03
CA PHE A 69 1.57 -9.71 -11.75
C PHE A 69 2.80 -10.34 -12.41
N ASP A 70 2.86 -11.68 -12.46
CA ASP A 70 3.97 -12.37 -13.12
C ASP A 70 4.10 -11.89 -14.56
N GLY A 71 5.34 -11.61 -14.97
CA GLY A 71 5.62 -11.15 -16.32
C GLY A 71 5.40 -9.66 -16.56
N GLN A 72 4.88 -8.95 -15.56
CA GLN A 72 4.70 -7.50 -15.68
C GLN A 72 5.91 -6.78 -15.09
N THR A 73 6.15 -5.56 -15.55
CA THR A 73 7.24 -4.74 -15.03
C THR A 73 6.67 -3.47 -14.41
N PHE A 74 7.40 -2.97 -13.41
CA PHE A 74 7.02 -1.76 -12.71
C PHE A 74 8.24 -0.85 -12.57
N ASP A 75 8.02 0.46 -12.59
CA ASP A 75 9.11 1.41 -12.42
C ASP A 75 9.62 1.38 -10.98
N ASP A 76 8.72 1.25 -10.02
CA ASP A 76 9.07 1.14 -8.61
C ASP A 76 8.32 -0.03 -7.98
N VAL A 77 9.00 -0.79 -7.13
CA VAL A 77 8.39 -1.82 -6.28
C VAL A 77 8.70 -1.45 -4.84
N ILE A 78 7.67 -1.22 -4.04
CA ILE A 78 7.83 -0.75 -2.67
C ILE A 78 7.23 -1.77 -1.71
N THR A 79 8.06 -2.32 -0.82
CA THR A 79 7.60 -3.25 0.20
C THR A 79 7.28 -2.48 1.47
N LEU A 80 6.18 -2.84 2.12
CA LEU A 80 5.63 -2.10 3.25
C LEU A 80 5.65 -2.88 4.56
N CYS A 81 6.26 -4.06 4.58
CA CYS A 81 6.32 -4.90 5.78
C CYS A 81 7.06 -4.18 6.90
N GLY A 82 6.46 -4.14 8.09
CA GLY A 82 7.06 -3.41 9.20
C GLY A 82 7.49 -4.30 10.36
N ASP A 83 7.06 -5.55 10.38
CA ASP A 83 7.34 -6.51 11.47
C ASP A 83 8.46 -7.43 11.05
N ALA A 84 9.46 -7.61 11.94
CA ALA A 84 10.59 -8.50 11.66
C ALA A 84 10.17 -9.96 11.43
N ASN A 85 9.03 -10.36 11.99
CA ASN A 85 8.51 -11.72 11.81
C ASN A 85 7.66 -11.86 10.56
N GLU A 86 7.42 -10.77 9.87
CA GLU A 86 6.62 -10.74 8.66
C GLU A 86 7.46 -11.17 7.46
N THR A 87 6.89 -12.05 6.62
CA THR A 87 7.56 -12.44 5.39
C THR A 87 7.39 -11.34 4.35
N CYS A 88 8.48 -10.67 4.02
CA CYS A 88 8.46 -9.61 3.03
C CYS A 88 8.52 -10.21 1.63
N PRO A 89 7.55 -9.92 0.77
CA PRO A 89 7.55 -10.50 -0.57
C PRO A 89 8.71 -9.97 -1.43
N LEU A 90 9.12 -10.81 -2.37
CA LEU A 90 10.17 -10.48 -3.33
C LEU A 90 9.58 -10.51 -4.74
N TYR A 91 9.71 -9.43 -5.46
CA TYR A 91 9.22 -9.34 -6.83
C TYR A 91 10.36 -8.93 -7.76
N ILE A 92 10.53 -9.70 -8.84
CA ILE A 92 11.68 -9.52 -9.74
C ILE A 92 11.43 -8.46 -10.82
N GLY A 93 10.17 -8.19 -11.14
CA GLY A 93 9.81 -7.30 -12.25
C GLY A 93 9.96 -5.81 -12.01
N GLY A 94 10.57 -5.39 -10.92
CA GLY A 94 10.73 -3.98 -10.60
C GLY A 94 12.07 -3.42 -11.03
N THR A 95 12.05 -2.24 -11.63
CA THR A 95 13.26 -1.55 -12.02
C THR A 95 13.98 -0.99 -10.79
N LYS A 96 13.21 -0.44 -9.86
CA LYS A 96 13.75 0.12 -8.62
C LYS A 96 12.99 -0.48 -7.44
N LYS A 97 13.69 -1.01 -6.47
CA LYS A 97 13.10 -1.65 -5.30
C LYS A 97 13.43 -0.83 -4.06
N THR A 98 12.42 -0.59 -3.25
CA THR A 98 12.55 0.22 -2.04
C THR A 98 11.72 -0.42 -0.93
N HIS A 99 12.21 -0.33 0.30
CA HIS A 99 11.46 -0.78 1.46
C HIS A 99 11.10 0.43 2.31
N ILE A 100 9.80 0.62 2.54
CA ILE A 100 9.30 1.67 3.43
C ILE A 100 8.32 0.99 4.39
N GLY A 101 8.81 0.56 5.56
CA GLY A 101 8.03 -0.22 6.48
C GLY A 101 7.00 0.57 7.26
N PHE A 102 5.84 -0.05 7.48
CA PHE A 102 4.77 0.51 8.32
C PHE A 102 4.27 -0.57 9.25
N ASP A 103 3.83 -0.16 10.44
CA ASP A 103 3.21 -1.09 11.37
C ASP A 103 1.93 -1.67 10.76
N ASP A 104 1.64 -2.92 11.11
CA ASP A 104 0.40 -3.56 10.65
C ASP A 104 -0.73 -3.17 11.59
N PRO A 105 -1.65 -2.30 11.17
CA PRO A 105 -2.71 -1.83 12.07
C PRO A 105 -3.72 -2.93 12.43
N ALA A 106 -3.76 -4.00 11.64
CA ALA A 106 -4.69 -5.10 11.92
C ALA A 106 -4.27 -5.92 13.13
N LYS A 107 -3.04 -5.75 13.62
CA LYS A 107 -2.55 -6.46 14.80
C LYS A 107 -2.94 -5.79 16.12
N VAL A 108 -3.48 -4.59 16.08
CA VAL A 108 -3.85 -3.88 17.29
C VAL A 108 -5.08 -4.54 17.91
N ILE A 109 -5.00 -4.76 19.23
CA ILE A 109 -6.07 -5.35 20.03
C ILE A 109 -6.63 -4.27 20.94
N GLY A 110 -7.96 -4.19 21.04
CA GLY A 110 -8.58 -3.20 21.88
C GLY A 110 -10.00 -2.89 21.46
N SER A 111 -10.50 -1.75 21.89
CA SER A 111 -11.83 -1.31 21.51
C SER A 111 -11.87 -0.90 20.04
N ARG A 112 -13.09 -0.71 19.53
CA ARG A 112 -13.27 -0.20 18.17
C ARG A 112 -12.54 1.12 17.99
N GLU A 113 -12.58 1.99 19.00
CA GLU A 113 -11.89 3.28 18.96
C GLU A 113 -10.37 3.11 18.87
N ASP A 114 -9.82 2.16 19.63
CA ASP A 114 -8.38 1.91 19.59
C ASP A 114 -7.95 1.43 18.21
N ILE A 115 -8.73 0.55 17.63
CA ILE A 115 -8.46 -0.02 16.30
C ILE A 115 -8.53 1.09 15.24
N LEU A 116 -9.58 1.91 15.28
CA LEU A 116 -9.73 3.02 14.32
C LEU A 116 -8.59 4.01 14.44
N ARG A 117 -8.17 4.32 15.67
CA ARG A 117 -7.07 5.26 15.89
C ARG A 117 -5.78 4.76 15.26
N GLU A 118 -5.51 3.47 15.40
CA GLU A 118 -4.30 2.89 14.84
C GLU A 118 -4.34 2.87 13.30
N PHE A 119 -5.49 2.50 12.72
CA PHE A 119 -5.64 2.53 11.27
C PHE A 119 -5.49 3.95 10.72
N ARG A 120 -6.03 4.95 11.42
CA ARG A 120 -5.88 6.34 11.01
C ARG A 120 -4.43 6.80 11.09
N ARG A 121 -3.73 6.40 12.14
CA ARG A 121 -2.32 6.73 12.30
C ARG A 121 -1.48 6.16 11.16
N VAL A 122 -1.66 4.88 10.86
CA VAL A 122 -0.91 4.24 9.80
C VAL A 122 -1.28 4.82 8.43
N ARG A 123 -2.58 5.06 8.20
CA ARG A 123 -3.04 5.72 6.97
C ARG A 123 -2.34 7.06 6.73
N ASP A 124 -2.30 7.89 7.78
CA ASP A 124 -1.72 9.23 7.64
C ASP A 124 -0.21 9.15 7.46
N GLU A 125 0.43 8.19 8.10
CA GLU A 125 1.86 7.97 7.97
C GLU A 125 2.21 7.50 6.55
N ILE A 126 1.40 6.59 6.00
CA ILE A 126 1.58 6.13 4.63
C ILE A 126 1.46 7.31 3.67
N ARG A 127 0.41 8.13 3.84
CA ARG A 127 0.19 9.27 2.97
C ARG A 127 1.37 10.23 3.00
N GLU A 128 1.85 10.55 4.19
CA GLU A 128 2.95 11.50 4.34
C GLU A 128 4.24 10.98 3.72
N LYS A 129 4.62 9.75 4.07
CA LYS A 129 5.88 9.20 3.60
C LYS A 129 5.89 8.94 2.11
N LEU A 130 4.78 8.44 1.56
CA LEU A 130 4.70 8.18 0.13
C LEU A 130 4.65 9.47 -0.68
N THR A 131 3.97 10.50 -0.16
CA THR A 131 3.94 11.78 -0.84
C THR A 131 5.36 12.35 -0.97
N ILE A 132 6.13 12.29 0.09
CA ILE A 132 7.51 12.79 0.07
C ILE A 132 8.37 11.94 -0.86
N PHE A 133 8.32 10.62 -0.72
CA PHE A 133 9.16 9.72 -1.51
C PHE A 133 8.86 9.80 -3.00
N LEU A 134 7.58 9.74 -3.36
CA LEU A 134 7.17 9.70 -4.75
C LEU A 134 7.22 11.06 -5.41
N ALA A 135 7.06 12.15 -4.65
CA ALA A 135 7.26 13.48 -5.19
C ALA A 135 8.71 13.66 -5.63
N GLY A 136 9.65 13.19 -4.81
CA GLY A 136 11.06 13.24 -5.19
C GLY A 136 11.35 12.40 -6.42
N ALA A 137 10.75 11.20 -6.50
CA ALA A 137 10.95 10.32 -7.64
C ALA A 137 10.37 10.90 -8.93
N THR A 138 9.22 11.60 -8.85
CA THR A 138 8.58 12.16 -10.03
C THR A 138 9.13 13.52 -10.42
N ALA A 139 9.73 14.24 -9.50
CA ALA A 139 10.31 15.57 -9.77
C ALA A 139 11.61 15.46 -10.53
N LYS A 140 12.26 14.33 -10.48
CA LYS A 140 13.51 14.13 -11.18
C LYS A 140 13.29 13.97 -12.67
N LYS A 141 14.10 14.66 -13.43
CA LYS A 141 14.01 14.59 -14.88
C LYS A 141 15.30 14.05 -15.45
#